data_25ad8634cdea1ff6ab9aff0874e4386f
#
_entry.id   25ad8634cdea1ff6ab9aff0874e4386f
#
_cell.length_a   1.000
_cell.length_b   1.000
_cell.length_c   1.000
_cell.angle_alpha   90.00
_cell.angle_beta   90.00
_cell.angle_gamma   90.00
#
_symmetry.space_group_name_H-M   'P 1'
#
loop_
_entity.id
_entity.type
_entity.pdbx_description
1 polymer ?
#
loop_
_entity_poly.entity_id
_entity_poly.type
_entity_poly.pdbx_seq_one_letter_code
_entity_poly.pdbx_strand_id
1 'polypeptide(L)'
;MEEITEIGKRNNSDIGALNTDITNLKHEVSDLNKDIKNLKSDVKQLKKDVGFVGGGILETERYRLEVDLTAIIKRGYRTSDDTRRITALFKSYQSLGGNGYIEDLFNQFMKLPLKEK
;
A
#
# COMPACT_ATOMS: atom_id res chain seq x y z
N MET A 1 -17.10 33.01 -58.35
CA MET A 1 -18.01 33.48 -57.27
C MET A 1 -18.70 32.35 -56.57
N GLU A 2 -19.32 31.40 -57.31
CA GLU A 2 -19.97 30.24 -56.69
C GLU A 2 -19.02 29.36 -55.92
N GLU A 3 -17.80 29.13 -56.43
CA GLU A 3 -16.76 28.32 -55.74
C GLU A 3 -16.35 28.91 -54.41
N ILE A 4 -16.16 30.22 -54.32
CA ILE A 4 -15.78 30.92 -53.09
C ILE A 4 -16.91 30.80 -52.06
N THR A 5 -18.18 30.88 -52.48
CA THR A 5 -19.32 30.76 -51.59
C THR A 5 -19.43 29.36 -51.04
N GLU A 6 -19.15 28.33 -51.83
CA GLU A 6 -19.18 26.91 -51.37
C GLU A 6 -18.04 26.61 -50.42
N ILE A 7 -16.82 27.14 -50.71
CA ILE A 7 -15.69 27.00 -49.81
C ILE A 7 -15.99 27.67 -48.46
N GLY A 8 -16.60 28.86 -48.48
CA GLY A 8 -17.00 29.56 -47.26
C GLY A 8 -18.04 28.75 -46.45
N LYS A 9 -19.02 28.12 -47.13
CA LYS A 9 -20.00 27.28 -46.46
C LYS A 9 -19.36 26.04 -45.80
N ARG A 10 -18.44 25.38 -46.51
CA ARG A 10 -17.68 24.25 -45.97
C ARG A 10 -16.86 24.67 -44.75
N ASN A 11 -16.17 25.77 -44.85
CA ASN A 11 -15.35 26.28 -43.73
C ASN A 11 -16.22 26.59 -42.52
N ASN A 12 -17.40 27.16 -42.70
CA ASN A 12 -18.33 27.42 -41.60
C ASN A 12 -18.85 26.14 -40.98
N SER A 13 -19.14 25.14 -41.80
CA SER A 13 -19.59 23.80 -41.33
C SER A 13 -18.49 23.14 -40.57
N ASP A 14 -17.24 23.16 -41.03
CA ASP A 14 -16.08 22.57 -40.40
C ASP A 14 -15.77 23.26 -39.06
N ILE A 15 -15.88 24.59 -39.03
CA ILE A 15 -15.68 25.36 -37.79
C ILE A 15 -16.74 24.98 -36.76
N GLY A 16 -18.01 24.82 -37.19
CA GLY A 16 -19.08 24.39 -36.32
C GLY A 16 -18.84 23.01 -35.73
N ALA A 17 -18.36 22.06 -36.55
CA ALA A 17 -18.03 20.72 -36.11
C ALA A 17 -16.86 20.74 -35.11
N LEU A 18 -15.81 21.53 -35.41
CA LEU A 18 -14.68 21.68 -34.50
C LEU A 18 -15.09 22.30 -33.16
N ASN A 19 -15.95 23.30 -33.17
CA ASN A 19 -16.46 23.93 -31.96
C ASN A 19 -17.24 22.94 -31.10
N THR A 20 -18.02 22.05 -31.73
CA THR A 20 -18.74 20.99 -31.03
C THR A 20 -17.78 20.00 -30.40
N ASP A 21 -16.76 19.58 -31.14
CA ASP A 21 -15.72 18.67 -30.65
C ASP A 21 -14.96 19.30 -29.47
N ILE A 22 -14.60 20.57 -29.57
CA ILE A 22 -13.91 21.28 -28.48
C ILE A 22 -14.79 21.32 -27.24
N THR A 23 -16.06 21.61 -27.38
CA THR A 23 -17.01 21.63 -26.25
C THR A 23 -17.12 20.25 -25.61
N ASN A 24 -17.23 19.19 -26.40
CA ASN A 24 -17.27 17.82 -25.90
C ASN A 24 -15.99 17.45 -25.16
N LEU A 25 -14.82 17.81 -25.72
CA LEU A 25 -13.53 17.55 -25.06
C LEU A 25 -13.41 18.30 -23.75
N LYS A 26 -13.89 19.54 -23.67
CA LYS A 26 -13.91 20.30 -22.42
C LYS A 26 -14.73 19.60 -21.36
N HIS A 27 -15.89 19.03 -21.72
CA HIS A 27 -16.72 18.27 -20.80
C HIS A 27 -16.01 16.99 -20.33
N GLU A 28 -15.40 16.25 -21.26
CA GLU A 28 -14.66 15.03 -20.94
C GLU A 28 -13.50 15.31 -19.99
N VAL A 29 -12.74 16.38 -20.27
CA VAL A 29 -11.61 16.79 -19.41
C VAL A 29 -12.10 17.18 -18.02
N SER A 30 -13.23 17.91 -17.95
CA SER A 30 -13.83 18.28 -16.67
C SER A 30 -14.22 17.05 -15.85
N ASP A 31 -14.85 16.05 -16.49
CA ASP A 31 -15.27 14.81 -15.85
C ASP A 31 -14.05 14.00 -15.39
N LEU A 32 -13.01 13.91 -16.23
CA LEU A 32 -11.75 13.26 -15.86
C LEU A 32 -11.09 13.93 -14.67
N ASN A 33 -11.10 15.25 -14.63
CA ASN A 33 -10.55 15.98 -13.48
C ASN A 33 -11.28 15.69 -12.19
N LYS A 34 -12.60 15.54 -12.24
CA LYS A 34 -13.41 15.13 -11.08
C LYS A 34 -13.06 13.72 -10.65
N ASP A 35 -12.94 12.80 -11.60
CA ASP A 35 -12.57 11.41 -11.32
C ASP A 35 -11.20 11.30 -10.69
N ILE A 36 -10.21 12.06 -11.21
CA ILE A 36 -8.87 12.11 -10.65
C ILE A 36 -8.89 12.62 -9.21
N LYS A 37 -9.67 13.64 -8.95
CA LYS A 37 -9.81 14.22 -7.61
C LYS A 37 -10.39 13.19 -6.63
N ASN A 38 -11.42 12.48 -7.06
CA ASN A 38 -12.05 11.43 -6.26
C ASN A 38 -11.09 10.28 -6.01
N LEU A 39 -10.35 9.84 -7.04
CA LEU A 39 -9.34 8.79 -6.90
C LEU A 39 -8.23 9.18 -5.94
N LYS A 40 -7.75 10.43 -5.99
CA LYS A 40 -6.75 10.92 -5.04
C LYS A 40 -7.24 10.86 -3.60
N SER A 41 -8.51 11.24 -3.38
CA SER A 41 -9.13 11.17 -2.07
C SER A 41 -9.25 9.72 -1.59
N ASP A 42 -9.69 8.82 -2.46
CA ASP A 42 -9.86 7.40 -2.14
C ASP A 42 -8.51 6.75 -1.82
N VAL A 43 -7.47 7.04 -2.60
CA VAL A 43 -6.12 6.53 -2.35
C VAL A 43 -5.59 7.03 -1.01
N LYS A 44 -5.82 8.29 -0.69
CA LYS A 44 -5.42 8.86 0.60
C LYS A 44 -6.10 8.15 1.76
N GLN A 45 -7.40 7.85 1.63
CA GLN A 45 -8.14 7.13 2.66
C GLN A 45 -7.65 5.69 2.80
N LEU A 46 -7.40 5.00 1.68
CA LEU A 46 -6.85 3.65 1.69
C LEU A 46 -5.49 3.60 2.38
N LYS A 47 -4.63 4.58 2.14
CA LYS A 47 -3.32 4.64 2.81
C LYS A 47 -3.48 4.76 4.32
N LYS A 48 -4.44 5.54 4.80
CA LYS A 48 -4.74 5.65 6.22
C LYS A 48 -5.26 4.34 6.79
N ASP A 49 -6.19 3.69 6.10
CA ASP A 49 -6.80 2.45 6.54
C ASP A 49 -5.76 1.32 6.61
N VAL A 50 -4.91 1.19 5.58
CA VAL A 50 -3.82 0.21 5.55
C VAL A 50 -2.83 0.48 6.68
N GLY A 51 -2.46 1.74 6.91
CA GLY A 51 -1.56 2.12 7.99
C GLY A 51 -2.14 1.79 9.36
N PHE A 52 -3.43 2.01 9.55
CA PHE A 52 -4.11 1.69 10.81
C PHE A 52 -4.15 0.18 11.05
N VAL A 53 -4.53 -0.60 10.04
CA VAL A 53 -4.57 -2.07 10.13
C VAL A 53 -3.17 -2.62 10.36
N GLY A 54 -2.18 -2.14 9.59
CA GLY A 54 -0.78 -2.54 9.73
C GLY A 54 -0.23 -2.23 11.11
N GLY A 55 -0.60 -1.09 11.70
CA GLY A 55 -0.23 -0.72 13.06
C GLY A 55 -0.81 -1.67 14.10
N GLY A 56 -2.07 -2.08 13.93
CA GLY A 56 -2.71 -3.06 14.80
C GLY A 56 -2.05 -4.42 14.73
N ILE A 57 -1.71 -4.88 13.53
CA ILE A 57 -0.98 -6.14 13.33
C ILE A 57 0.40 -6.06 13.99
N LEU A 58 1.12 -4.96 13.81
CA LEU A 58 2.44 -4.74 14.40
C LEU A 58 2.42 -4.87 15.91
N GLU A 59 1.45 -4.25 16.58
CA GLU A 59 1.32 -4.31 18.03
C GLU A 59 0.98 -5.73 18.51
N THR A 60 0.12 -6.43 17.79
CA THR A 60 -0.22 -7.81 18.10
C THR A 60 0.98 -8.73 17.96
N GLU A 61 1.76 -8.58 16.89
CA GLU A 61 2.99 -9.35 16.67
C GLU A 61 4.05 -9.03 17.70
N ARG A 62 4.19 -7.76 18.07
CA ARG A 62 5.13 -7.34 19.13
C ARG A 62 4.82 -8.05 20.45
N TYR A 63 3.57 -8.01 20.85
CA TYR A 63 3.14 -8.65 22.09
C TYR A 63 3.42 -10.15 22.06
N ARG A 64 3.05 -10.80 20.98
CA ARG A 64 3.22 -12.24 20.81
C ARG A 64 4.70 -12.63 20.83
N LEU A 65 5.55 -11.89 20.10
CA LEU A 65 6.99 -12.12 20.10
C LEU A 65 7.59 -11.89 21.47
N GLU A 66 7.18 -10.84 22.18
CA GLU A 66 7.66 -10.57 23.52
C GLU A 66 7.36 -11.70 24.47
N VAL A 67 6.12 -12.18 24.50
CA VAL A 67 5.67 -13.27 25.35
C VAL A 67 6.42 -14.57 25.03
N ASP A 68 6.44 -14.94 23.75
CA ASP A 68 7.04 -16.20 23.31
C ASP A 68 8.56 -16.20 23.48
N LEU A 69 9.24 -15.12 23.07
CA LEU A 69 10.69 -15.01 23.19
C LEU A 69 11.13 -15.03 24.66
N THR A 70 10.46 -14.27 25.49
CA THR A 70 10.78 -14.21 26.93
C THR A 70 10.66 -15.59 27.57
N ALA A 71 9.59 -16.34 27.24
CA ALA A 71 9.38 -17.68 27.77
C ALA A 71 10.45 -18.66 27.30
N ILE A 72 10.82 -18.62 26.01
CA ILE A 72 11.83 -19.51 25.45
C ILE A 72 13.22 -19.19 25.99
N ILE A 73 13.57 -17.91 26.08
CA ILE A 73 14.84 -17.46 26.65
C ILE A 73 14.97 -17.92 28.11
N LYS A 74 13.89 -17.79 28.87
CA LYS A 74 13.84 -18.26 30.26
C LYS A 74 14.02 -19.76 30.37
N ARG A 75 13.46 -20.52 29.42
CA ARG A 75 13.64 -21.97 29.35
C ARG A 75 15.08 -22.38 29.09
N GLY A 76 15.82 -21.54 28.36
CA GLY A 76 17.26 -21.71 28.15
C GLY A 76 17.64 -22.51 26.89
N TYR A 77 16.69 -22.95 26.10
CA TYR A 77 16.96 -23.64 24.82
C TYR A 77 15.80 -23.39 23.85
N ARG A 78 16.07 -23.64 22.57
CA ARG A 78 15.06 -23.54 21.51
C ARG A 78 14.98 -24.84 20.73
N THR A 79 13.79 -25.15 20.22
CA THR A 79 13.59 -26.30 19.34
C THR A 79 13.64 -25.82 17.88
N SER A 80 13.72 -26.79 16.94
CA SER A 80 13.59 -26.47 15.51
C SER A 80 12.25 -25.85 15.18
N ASP A 81 11.19 -26.30 15.82
CA ASP A 81 9.85 -25.73 15.64
C ASP A 81 9.78 -24.30 16.15
N ASP A 82 10.34 -24.05 17.34
CA ASP A 82 10.44 -22.67 17.87
C ASP A 82 11.16 -21.76 16.90
N THR A 83 12.29 -22.21 16.37
CA THR A 83 13.12 -21.42 15.46
C THR A 83 12.35 -21.06 14.20
N ARG A 84 11.67 -22.03 13.60
CA ARG A 84 10.88 -21.82 12.40
C ARG A 84 9.73 -20.84 12.66
N ARG A 85 8.97 -21.05 13.71
CA ARG A 85 7.79 -20.25 14.05
C ARG A 85 8.17 -18.82 14.42
N ILE A 86 9.14 -18.66 15.29
CA ILE A 86 9.60 -17.35 15.75
C ILE A 86 10.26 -16.56 14.61
N THR A 87 11.07 -17.22 13.79
CA THR A 87 11.72 -16.55 12.65
C THR A 87 10.68 -16.01 11.66
N ALA A 88 9.64 -16.80 11.35
CA ALA A 88 8.57 -16.38 10.47
C ALA A 88 7.83 -15.15 11.02
N LEU A 89 7.48 -15.20 12.31
CA LEU A 89 6.79 -14.09 12.96
C LEU A 89 7.66 -12.84 13.04
N PHE A 90 8.95 -13.00 13.32
CA PHE A 90 9.89 -11.88 13.40
C PHE A 90 10.07 -11.22 12.03
N LYS A 91 10.15 -11.99 10.94
CA LYS A 91 10.23 -11.44 9.58
C LYS A 91 9.00 -10.61 9.24
N SER A 92 7.81 -11.08 9.59
CA SER A 92 6.58 -10.32 9.42
C SER A 92 6.60 -9.03 10.22
N TYR A 93 7.03 -9.09 11.47
CA TYR A 93 7.17 -7.93 12.34
C TYR A 93 8.12 -6.88 11.76
N GLN A 94 9.27 -7.31 11.23
CA GLN A 94 10.22 -6.41 10.58
C GLN A 94 9.65 -5.77 9.32
N SER A 95 8.92 -6.53 8.50
CA SER A 95 8.33 -6.02 7.27
C SER A 95 7.28 -4.94 7.54
N LEU A 96 6.69 -4.93 8.73
CA LEU A 96 5.74 -3.90 9.16
C LEU A 96 6.43 -2.72 9.85
N GLY A 97 7.76 -2.70 9.88
CA GLY A 97 8.53 -1.61 10.48
C GLY A 97 8.87 -1.81 11.94
N GLY A 98 8.69 -3.03 12.47
CA GLY A 98 9.05 -3.35 13.84
C GLY A 98 10.57 -3.37 14.03
N ASN A 99 11.03 -2.91 15.17
CA ASN A 99 12.46 -2.81 15.47
C ASN A 99 12.69 -2.73 17.00
N GLY A 100 13.96 -2.55 17.38
CA GLY A 100 14.36 -2.21 18.74
C GLY A 100 14.39 -3.40 19.69
N TYR A 101 13.68 -3.27 20.80
CA TYR A 101 13.71 -4.22 21.91
C TYR A 101 13.39 -5.67 21.52
N ILE A 102 12.43 -5.88 20.60
CA ILE A 102 12.10 -7.24 20.11
C ILE A 102 13.28 -7.82 19.32
N GLU A 103 14.00 -7.00 18.58
CA GLU A 103 15.20 -7.43 17.85
C GLU A 103 16.27 -7.95 18.83
N ASP A 104 16.46 -7.27 19.94
CA ASP A 104 17.39 -7.71 20.97
C ASP A 104 16.97 -9.07 21.55
N LEU A 105 15.69 -9.25 21.82
CA LEU A 105 15.16 -10.53 22.29
C LEU A 105 15.35 -11.64 21.26
N PHE A 106 15.11 -11.34 19.98
CA PHE A 106 15.31 -12.30 18.91
C PHE A 106 16.78 -12.72 18.80
N ASN A 107 17.71 -11.78 18.94
CA ASN A 107 19.13 -12.08 18.91
C ASN A 107 19.54 -12.97 20.07
N GLN A 108 19.01 -12.74 21.27
CA GLN A 108 19.23 -13.62 22.42
C GLN A 108 18.66 -15.01 22.17
N PHE A 109 17.47 -15.08 21.59
CA PHE A 109 16.84 -16.34 21.22
C PHE A 109 17.70 -17.17 20.26
N MET A 110 18.26 -16.53 19.23
CA MET A 110 19.08 -17.22 18.23
C MET A 110 20.41 -17.74 18.80
N LYS A 111 20.84 -17.23 19.92
CA LYS A 111 22.05 -17.69 20.62
C LYS A 111 21.79 -18.88 21.55
N LEU A 112 20.53 -19.21 21.79
CA LEU A 112 20.19 -20.35 22.63
C LEU A 112 20.60 -21.67 21.98
N PRO A 113 20.99 -22.70 22.77
CA PRO A 113 21.26 -24.00 22.21
C PRO A 113 20.01 -24.62 21.60
N LEU A 114 20.20 -25.30 20.46
CA LEU A 114 19.15 -26.03 19.81
C LEU A 114 18.99 -27.39 20.50
N LYS A 115 17.79 -27.67 20.99
CA LYS A 115 17.53 -28.91 21.72
C LYS A 115 16.17 -29.45 21.29
N GLU A 116 16.17 -30.62 20.71
CA GLU A 116 14.91 -31.35 20.44
C GLU A 116 14.50 -32.12 21.68
N LYS A 117 13.23 -32.28 21.89
CA LYS A 117 12.74 -33.02 23.03
C LYS A 117 13.16 -34.45 23.01
#